data_59a91db8a896612e38f23646fb7597cf
#
_entry.id   59a91db8a896612e38f23646fb7597cf
#
_cell.length_a   1.000
_cell.length_b   1.000
_cell.length_c   1.000
_cell.angle_alpha   90.00
_cell.angle_beta   90.00
_cell.angle_gamma   90.00
#
_symmetry.space_group_name_H-M   'P 1'
#
loop_
_entity.id
_entity.type
_entity.pdbx_description
1 polymer ?
#
loop_
_entity_poly.entity_id
_entity_poly.type
_entity_poly.pdbx_seq_one_letter_code
_entity_poly.pdbx_strand_id
1 'polypeptide(L)'
;MKISSLQDCSVFIDTNILIYAFTTTRFTPVCEELLEKVRNGVVKGHVNSTVIDEFFHKVLLMQVYTEKGMQPKEAIAFMKQNPERIADFSLPFDVTWELLHDYGMIVLDTAPLMDDTLALSRKYGLLFSDALHAASCMHYTLDHLITNDRDFSRVDCISVIAP
;
A
#
# COMPACT_ATOMS: atom_id res chain seq x y z
N MET A 1 10.18 -16.68 -5.23
CA MET A 1 9.29 -16.35 -6.38
C MET A 1 9.55 -14.90 -6.76
N LYS A 2 9.30 -14.50 -8.01
CA LYS A 2 9.44 -13.09 -8.47
C LYS A 2 8.06 -12.55 -8.86
N ILE A 3 7.87 -11.23 -8.78
CA ILE A 3 6.63 -10.56 -9.21
C ILE A 3 6.29 -10.89 -10.68
N SER A 4 7.30 -10.95 -11.56
CA SER A 4 7.10 -11.28 -12.97
C SER A 4 6.48 -12.67 -13.22
N SER A 5 6.63 -13.60 -12.28
CA SER A 5 6.07 -14.96 -12.40
C SER A 5 4.69 -15.13 -11.77
N LEU A 6 4.11 -14.07 -11.19
CA LEU A 6 2.77 -14.12 -10.59
C LEU A 6 1.69 -14.26 -11.67
N GLN A 7 0.78 -15.22 -11.48
CA GLN A 7 -0.42 -15.44 -12.30
C GLN A 7 -1.45 -16.25 -11.50
N ASP A 8 -2.72 -16.04 -11.76
CA ASP A 8 -3.85 -16.76 -11.16
C ASP A 8 -3.78 -16.85 -9.63
N CYS A 9 -3.33 -15.77 -8.97
CA CYS A 9 -3.15 -15.70 -7.53
C CYS A 9 -3.73 -14.41 -6.93
N SER A 10 -3.94 -14.43 -5.61
CA SER A 10 -4.42 -13.31 -4.80
C SER A 10 -3.28 -12.75 -3.97
N VAL A 11 -3.01 -11.46 -4.08
CA VAL A 11 -1.89 -10.83 -3.37
C VAL A 11 -2.35 -9.64 -2.55
N PHE A 12 -1.74 -9.44 -1.38
CA PHE A 12 -1.80 -8.17 -0.67
C PHE A 12 -0.67 -7.26 -1.14
N ILE A 13 -0.98 -6.02 -1.46
CA ILE A 13 -0.01 -5.04 -1.97
C ILE A 13 0.21 -3.96 -0.91
N ASP A 14 1.44 -3.87 -0.42
CA ASP A 14 1.84 -2.88 0.56
C ASP A 14 2.01 -1.48 -0.07
N THR A 15 1.85 -0.43 0.73
CA THR A 15 1.96 0.97 0.33
C THR A 15 3.26 1.28 -0.39
N ASN A 16 4.40 0.69 0.03
CA ASN A 16 5.69 0.95 -0.60
C ASN A 16 5.72 0.51 -2.08
N ILE A 17 5.03 -0.56 -2.44
CA ILE A 17 4.93 -1.05 -3.82
C ILE A 17 4.11 -0.09 -4.69
N LEU A 18 3.00 0.42 -4.14
CA LEU A 18 2.18 1.42 -4.83
C LEU A 18 2.98 2.70 -5.07
N ILE A 19 3.68 3.19 -4.05
CA ILE A 19 4.53 4.38 -4.19
C ILE A 19 5.61 4.17 -5.25
N TYR A 20 6.24 3.00 -5.32
CA TYR A 20 7.24 2.71 -6.36
C TYR A 20 6.65 2.70 -7.77
N ALA A 21 5.41 2.26 -7.94
CA ALA A 21 4.74 2.27 -9.23
C ALA A 21 4.41 3.70 -9.73
N PHE A 22 4.10 4.62 -8.79
CA PHE A 22 3.75 6.01 -9.11
C PHE A 22 4.92 7.00 -8.97
N THR A 23 6.15 6.50 -8.79
CA THR A 23 7.36 7.33 -8.66
C THR A 23 8.51 6.75 -9.47
N THR A 24 9.61 7.53 -9.63
CA THR A 24 10.79 7.05 -10.37
C THR A 24 11.81 6.44 -9.40
N THR A 25 11.87 5.12 -9.35
CA THR A 25 12.82 4.35 -8.56
C THR A 25 13.36 3.16 -9.36
N ARG A 26 14.35 2.45 -8.84
CA ARG A 26 14.80 1.20 -9.46
C ARG A 26 13.74 0.10 -9.47
N PHE A 27 12.73 0.20 -8.62
CA PHE A 27 11.65 -0.77 -8.49
C PHE A 27 10.43 -0.45 -9.37
N THR A 28 10.37 0.76 -9.92
CA THR A 28 9.23 1.24 -10.73
C THR A 28 8.83 0.24 -11.81
N PRO A 29 9.73 -0.28 -12.67
CA PRO A 29 9.29 -1.16 -13.76
C PRO A 29 8.60 -2.45 -13.29
N VAL A 30 9.08 -3.05 -12.20
CA VAL A 30 8.50 -4.30 -11.68
C VAL A 30 7.19 -4.05 -10.91
N CYS A 31 7.06 -2.88 -10.28
CA CYS A 31 5.83 -2.48 -9.59
C CYS A 31 4.73 -2.09 -10.58
N GLU A 32 5.07 -1.38 -11.67
CA GLU A 32 4.15 -1.11 -12.78
C GLU A 32 3.68 -2.41 -13.44
N GLU A 33 4.58 -3.36 -13.70
CA GLU A 33 4.22 -4.69 -14.23
C GLU A 33 3.20 -5.38 -13.32
N LEU A 34 3.36 -5.30 -11.99
CA LEU A 34 2.39 -5.86 -11.05
C LEU A 34 1.02 -5.20 -11.18
N LEU A 35 0.97 -3.86 -11.20
CA LEU A 35 -0.29 -3.14 -11.34
C LEU A 35 -0.99 -3.45 -12.67
N GLU A 36 -0.24 -3.57 -13.77
CA GLU A 36 -0.81 -4.00 -15.06
C GLU A 36 -1.35 -5.44 -15.02
N LYS A 37 -0.69 -6.35 -14.29
CA LYS A 37 -1.24 -7.70 -14.06
C LYS A 37 -2.54 -7.67 -13.27
N VAL A 38 -2.66 -6.76 -12.29
CA VAL A 38 -3.90 -6.56 -11.54
C VAL A 38 -4.99 -5.98 -12.44
N ARG A 39 -4.69 -4.92 -13.19
CA ARG A 39 -5.62 -4.28 -14.15
C ARG A 39 -6.19 -5.29 -15.17
N ASN A 40 -5.33 -6.18 -15.64
CA ASN A 40 -5.70 -7.20 -16.62
C ASN A 40 -6.32 -8.47 -16.01
N GLY A 41 -6.53 -8.51 -14.69
CA GLY A 41 -7.13 -9.65 -14.00
C GLY A 41 -6.24 -10.91 -13.92
N VAL A 42 -4.95 -10.81 -14.28
CA VAL A 42 -3.98 -11.91 -14.18
C VAL A 42 -3.64 -12.20 -12.71
N VAL A 43 -3.67 -11.16 -11.88
CA VAL A 43 -3.45 -11.22 -10.43
C VAL A 43 -4.60 -10.46 -9.75
N LYS A 44 -5.11 -10.98 -8.64
CA LYS A 44 -6.09 -10.25 -7.81
C LYS A 44 -5.33 -9.43 -6.77
N GLY A 45 -5.33 -8.11 -6.92
CA GLY A 45 -4.68 -7.18 -6.00
C GLY A 45 -5.61 -6.79 -4.85
N HIS A 46 -5.13 -6.91 -3.63
CA HIS A 46 -5.85 -6.55 -2.42
C HIS A 46 -5.04 -5.53 -1.62
N VAL A 47 -5.75 -4.61 -1.01
CA VAL A 47 -5.24 -3.62 -0.05
C VAL A 47 -6.21 -3.53 1.13
N ASN A 48 -5.86 -2.82 2.18
CA ASN A 48 -6.78 -2.42 3.23
C ASN A 48 -6.83 -0.90 3.37
N SER A 49 -7.71 -0.39 4.22
CA SER A 49 -7.89 1.05 4.42
C SER A 49 -6.61 1.76 4.89
N THR A 50 -5.74 1.06 5.65
CA THR A 50 -4.46 1.62 6.11
C THR A 50 -3.52 1.86 4.93
N VAL A 51 -3.45 0.94 3.97
CA VAL A 51 -2.67 1.13 2.73
C VAL A 51 -3.17 2.33 1.94
N ILE A 52 -4.49 2.47 1.80
CA ILE A 52 -5.09 3.61 1.07
C ILE A 52 -4.79 4.93 1.78
N ASP A 53 -4.96 4.98 3.11
CA ASP A 53 -4.65 6.18 3.91
C ASP A 53 -3.17 6.59 3.77
N GLU A 54 -2.25 5.64 3.95
CA GLU A 54 -0.82 5.89 3.80
C GLU A 54 -0.43 6.31 2.39
N PHE A 55 -1.00 5.66 1.37
CA PHE A 55 -0.73 5.96 -0.03
C PHE A 55 -1.18 7.39 -0.36
N PHE A 56 -2.44 7.72 -0.07
CA PHE A 56 -2.99 9.06 -0.26
C PHE A 56 -2.13 10.12 0.44
N HIS A 57 -1.80 9.88 1.71
CA HIS A 57 -1.01 10.81 2.51
C HIS A 57 0.39 11.04 1.93
N LYS A 58 1.09 9.98 1.53
CA LYS A 58 2.42 10.07 0.92
C LYS A 58 2.39 10.82 -0.41
N VAL A 59 1.43 10.53 -1.29
CA VAL A 59 1.27 11.23 -2.58
C VAL A 59 0.96 12.71 -2.36
N LEU A 60 0.09 13.03 -1.40
CA LEU A 60 -0.21 14.42 -1.04
C LEU A 60 1.04 15.17 -0.60
N LEU A 61 1.83 14.60 0.31
CA LEU A 61 3.08 15.21 0.78
C LEU A 61 4.09 15.38 -0.35
N MET A 62 4.17 14.41 -1.27
CA MET A 62 5.05 14.51 -2.45
C MET A 62 4.64 15.66 -3.38
N GLN A 63 3.34 15.82 -3.65
CA GLN A 63 2.85 16.93 -4.47
C GLN A 63 3.11 18.27 -3.79
N VAL A 64 2.82 18.41 -2.50
CA VAL A 64 3.09 19.64 -1.73
C VAL A 64 4.60 19.97 -1.75
N TYR A 65 5.46 18.96 -1.59
CA TYR A 65 6.90 19.17 -1.68
C TYR A 65 7.31 19.65 -3.08
N THR A 66 6.81 19.01 -4.13
CA THR A 66 7.14 19.35 -5.52
C THR A 66 6.68 20.76 -5.89
N GLU A 67 5.49 21.17 -5.48
CA GLU A 67 4.90 22.45 -5.88
C GLU A 67 5.30 23.62 -4.98
N LYS A 68 5.54 23.37 -3.70
CA LYS A 68 5.78 24.42 -2.70
C LYS A 68 7.15 24.32 -2.00
N GLY A 69 7.90 23.25 -2.21
CA GLY A 69 9.17 23.01 -1.53
C GLY A 69 9.08 22.74 -0.03
N MET A 70 7.88 22.53 0.49
CA MET A 70 7.65 22.30 1.92
C MET A 70 8.09 20.90 2.36
N GLN A 71 8.84 20.81 3.44
CA GLN A 71 9.17 19.53 4.07
C GLN A 71 7.91 18.90 4.69
N PRO A 72 7.88 17.55 4.89
CA PRO A 72 6.66 16.86 5.35
C PRO A 72 5.99 17.46 6.59
N LYS A 73 6.78 17.86 7.61
CA LYS A 73 6.23 18.48 8.83
C LYS A 73 5.58 19.83 8.56
N GLU A 74 6.19 20.64 7.68
CA GLU A 74 5.67 21.96 7.28
C GLU A 74 4.41 21.79 6.44
N ALA A 75 4.40 20.84 5.52
CA ALA A 75 3.25 20.51 4.68
C ALA A 75 2.05 20.06 5.52
N ILE A 76 2.25 19.18 6.52
CA ILE A 76 1.19 18.75 7.43
C ILE A 76 0.66 19.95 8.24
N ALA A 77 1.54 20.78 8.78
CA ALA A 77 1.13 21.97 9.54
C ALA A 77 0.35 22.96 8.66
N PHE A 78 0.82 23.20 7.43
CA PHE A 78 0.16 24.05 6.46
C PHE A 78 -1.27 23.56 6.15
N MET A 79 -1.44 22.27 5.85
CA MET A 79 -2.75 21.69 5.52
C MET A 79 -3.70 21.69 6.71
N LYS A 80 -3.22 21.46 7.93
CA LYS A 80 -4.04 21.57 9.15
C LYS A 80 -4.53 22.98 9.44
N GLN A 81 -3.73 23.98 9.07
CA GLN A 81 -4.10 25.41 9.22
C GLN A 81 -4.98 25.91 8.07
N ASN A 82 -4.92 25.26 6.91
CA ASN A 82 -5.63 25.64 5.68
C ASN A 82 -6.32 24.42 5.05
N PRO A 83 -7.30 23.79 5.72
CA PRO A 83 -7.89 22.53 5.27
C PRO A 83 -8.56 22.63 3.89
N GLU A 84 -9.05 23.82 3.50
CA GLU A 84 -9.60 24.08 2.17
C GLU A 84 -8.57 23.92 1.04
N ARG A 85 -7.27 24.07 1.38
CA ARG A 85 -6.18 23.96 0.40
C ARG A 85 -5.86 22.50 0.02
N ILE A 86 -6.38 21.52 0.75
CA ILE A 86 -6.16 20.09 0.41
C ILE A 86 -6.73 19.81 -0.98
N ALA A 87 -7.86 20.41 -1.32
CA ALA A 87 -8.51 20.25 -2.63
C ALA A 87 -7.71 20.83 -3.81
N ASP A 88 -6.74 21.70 -3.57
CA ASP A 88 -5.88 22.26 -4.61
C ASP A 88 -4.86 21.22 -5.14
N PHE A 89 -4.62 20.16 -4.38
CA PHE A 89 -3.69 19.09 -4.74
C PHE A 89 -4.48 17.91 -5.33
N SER A 90 -4.63 17.88 -6.66
CA SER A 90 -5.46 16.86 -7.33
C SER A 90 -4.83 15.48 -7.36
N LEU A 91 -3.50 15.39 -7.47
CA LEU A 91 -2.79 14.13 -7.70
C LEU A 91 -3.16 13.00 -6.72
N PRO A 92 -3.21 13.19 -5.39
CA PRO A 92 -3.56 12.11 -4.47
C PRO A 92 -4.98 11.58 -4.70
N PHE A 93 -5.92 12.43 -5.10
CA PHE A 93 -7.28 12.02 -5.44
C PHE A 93 -7.31 11.21 -6.74
N ASP A 94 -6.64 11.72 -7.79
CA ASP A 94 -6.63 11.13 -9.12
C ASP A 94 -6.00 9.72 -9.09
N VAL A 95 -4.80 9.57 -8.51
CA VAL A 95 -4.11 8.28 -8.47
C VAL A 95 -4.77 7.29 -7.51
N THR A 96 -5.38 7.76 -6.42
CA THR A 96 -6.14 6.87 -5.53
C THR A 96 -7.41 6.38 -6.21
N TRP A 97 -8.09 7.24 -6.95
CA TRP A 97 -9.26 6.86 -7.75
C TRP A 97 -8.87 5.82 -8.82
N GLU A 98 -7.80 6.09 -9.56
CA GLU A 98 -7.26 5.16 -10.57
C GLU A 98 -6.93 3.80 -9.96
N LEU A 99 -6.26 3.79 -8.79
CA LEU A 99 -5.93 2.57 -8.07
C LEU A 99 -7.16 1.71 -7.75
N LEU A 100 -8.23 2.35 -7.27
CA LEU A 100 -9.44 1.65 -6.83
C LEU A 100 -10.34 1.23 -8.00
N HIS A 101 -10.42 2.04 -9.05
CA HIS A 101 -11.42 1.84 -10.13
C HIS A 101 -10.81 1.31 -11.41
N ASP A 102 -9.65 1.83 -11.84
CA ASP A 102 -9.05 1.46 -13.12
C ASP A 102 -8.15 0.22 -12.97
N TYR A 103 -7.41 0.12 -11.87
CA TYR A 103 -6.69 -1.11 -11.52
C TYR A 103 -7.57 -2.16 -10.84
N GLY A 104 -8.72 -1.78 -10.30
CA GLY A 104 -9.66 -2.70 -9.67
C GLY A 104 -9.15 -3.32 -8.38
N MET A 105 -8.41 -2.54 -7.56
CA MET A 105 -7.96 -3.00 -6.25
C MET A 105 -9.11 -3.34 -5.33
N ILE A 106 -9.03 -4.50 -4.68
CA ILE A 106 -10.02 -4.96 -3.72
C ILE A 106 -9.64 -4.44 -2.33
N VAL A 107 -10.50 -3.61 -1.74
CA VAL A 107 -10.29 -3.10 -0.38
C VAL A 107 -10.88 -4.06 0.63
N LEU A 108 -10.03 -4.62 1.49
CA LEU A 108 -10.40 -5.60 2.51
C LEU A 108 -10.99 -4.93 3.75
N ASP A 109 -12.03 -5.52 4.33
CA ASP A 109 -12.54 -5.10 5.64
C ASP A 109 -11.55 -5.51 6.75
N THR A 110 -11.18 -4.56 7.59
CA THR A 110 -10.25 -4.78 8.70
C THR A 110 -10.91 -4.88 10.07
N ALA A 111 -12.20 -4.58 10.16
CA ALA A 111 -12.91 -4.60 11.44
C ALA A 111 -12.83 -5.97 12.16
N PRO A 112 -12.98 -7.12 11.47
CA PRO A 112 -12.87 -8.43 12.13
C PRO A 112 -11.45 -8.85 12.51
N LEU A 113 -10.42 -8.08 12.12
CA LEU A 113 -9.00 -8.49 12.22
C LEU A 113 -8.29 -7.98 13.48
N MET A 114 -8.96 -7.23 14.33
CA MET A 114 -8.30 -6.50 15.45
C MET A 114 -7.60 -7.45 16.43
N ASP A 115 -8.24 -8.53 16.82
CA ASP A 115 -7.66 -9.49 17.78
C ASP A 115 -6.44 -10.22 17.18
N ASP A 116 -6.55 -10.67 15.91
CA ASP A 116 -5.45 -11.29 15.18
C ASP A 116 -4.29 -10.31 14.99
N THR A 117 -4.59 -9.05 14.68
CA THR A 117 -3.59 -7.99 14.55
C THR A 117 -2.79 -7.80 15.84
N LEU A 118 -3.47 -7.72 16.99
CA LEU A 118 -2.80 -7.60 18.29
C LEU A 118 -1.95 -8.84 18.62
N ALA A 119 -2.45 -10.02 18.31
CA ALA A 119 -1.74 -11.28 18.52
C ALA A 119 -0.46 -11.35 17.65
N LEU A 120 -0.56 -11.00 16.37
CA LEU A 120 0.58 -11.00 15.43
C LEU A 120 1.59 -9.91 15.78
N SER A 121 1.13 -8.70 16.13
CA SER A 121 2.01 -7.62 16.62
C SER A 121 2.85 -8.09 17.79
N ARG A 122 2.22 -8.74 18.78
CA ARG A 122 2.92 -9.27 19.96
C ARG A 122 3.85 -10.44 19.63
N LYS A 123 3.40 -11.37 18.78
CA LYS A 123 4.17 -12.58 18.41
C LYS A 123 5.44 -12.24 17.64
N TYR A 124 5.33 -11.36 16.65
CA TYR A 124 6.40 -11.07 15.70
C TYR A 124 7.10 -9.72 15.93
N GLY A 125 6.66 -8.93 16.92
CA GLY A 125 7.21 -7.60 17.19
C GLY A 125 6.99 -6.62 16.03
N LEU A 126 5.83 -6.71 15.36
CA LEU A 126 5.42 -5.82 14.28
C LEU A 126 4.75 -4.57 14.82
N LEU A 127 4.88 -3.44 14.11
CA LEU A 127 3.99 -2.30 14.32
C LEU A 127 2.55 -2.69 13.97
N PHE A 128 1.58 -1.94 14.49
CA PHE A 128 0.16 -2.28 14.32
C PHE A 128 -0.27 -2.37 12.85
N SER A 129 0.17 -1.42 12.01
CA SER A 129 -0.13 -1.42 10.58
C SER A 129 0.41 -2.67 9.87
N ASP A 130 1.67 -3.05 10.15
CA ASP A 130 2.31 -4.23 9.56
C ASP A 130 1.63 -5.52 10.01
N ALA A 131 1.30 -5.60 11.32
CA ALA A 131 0.54 -6.72 11.86
C ALA A 131 -0.86 -6.82 11.22
N LEU A 132 -1.51 -5.69 10.92
CA LEU A 132 -2.80 -5.66 10.22
C LEU A 132 -2.69 -6.15 8.77
N HIS A 133 -1.58 -5.84 8.08
CA HIS A 133 -1.31 -6.37 6.74
C HIS A 133 -1.12 -7.89 6.78
N ALA A 134 -0.36 -8.40 7.76
CA ALA A 134 -0.19 -9.84 7.96
C ALA A 134 -1.52 -10.53 8.32
N ALA A 135 -2.31 -9.94 9.22
CA ALA A 135 -3.65 -10.43 9.58
C ALA A 135 -4.59 -10.46 8.37
N SER A 136 -4.52 -9.42 7.52
CA SER A 136 -5.29 -9.39 6.26
C SER A 136 -4.93 -10.56 5.35
N CYS A 137 -3.63 -10.82 5.15
CA CYS A 137 -3.18 -11.95 4.34
C CYS A 137 -3.70 -13.30 4.87
N MET A 138 -3.63 -13.51 6.18
CA MET A 138 -4.06 -14.77 6.81
C MET A 138 -5.57 -14.95 6.74
N HIS A 139 -6.34 -13.94 7.15
CA HIS A 139 -7.79 -14.02 7.25
C HIS A 139 -8.45 -14.24 5.87
N TYR A 140 -7.96 -13.51 4.87
CA TYR A 140 -8.49 -13.59 3.50
C TYR A 140 -7.79 -14.67 2.65
N THR A 141 -6.89 -15.45 3.25
CA THR A 141 -6.18 -16.56 2.60
C THR A 141 -5.51 -16.11 1.30
N LEU A 142 -4.78 -14.98 1.39
CA LEU A 142 -4.07 -14.45 0.23
C LEU A 142 -2.76 -15.24 0.03
N ASP A 143 -2.41 -15.46 -1.23
CA ASP A 143 -1.26 -16.26 -1.59
C ASP A 143 0.07 -15.60 -1.18
N HIS A 144 0.16 -14.28 -1.34
CA HIS A 144 1.38 -13.54 -1.07
C HIS A 144 1.13 -12.12 -0.52
N LEU A 145 2.06 -11.64 0.30
CA LEU A 145 2.26 -10.23 0.61
C LEU A 145 3.38 -9.68 -0.28
N ILE A 146 3.08 -8.66 -1.08
CA ILE A 146 4.08 -7.97 -1.90
C ILE A 146 4.54 -6.73 -1.16
N THR A 147 5.79 -6.74 -0.71
CA THR A 147 6.38 -5.65 0.08
C THR A 147 7.90 -5.63 -0.05
N ASN A 148 8.50 -4.45 0.11
CA ASN A 148 9.95 -4.27 0.27
C ASN A 148 10.36 -4.11 1.74
N ASP A 149 9.43 -4.25 2.67
CA ASP A 149 9.72 -4.12 4.09
C ASP A 149 10.29 -5.44 4.66
N ARG A 150 11.49 -5.33 5.24
CA ARG A 150 12.20 -6.46 5.84
C ARG A 150 11.60 -6.95 7.16
N ASP A 151 10.74 -6.15 7.78
CA ASP A 151 10.09 -6.53 9.04
C ASP A 151 9.20 -7.76 8.85
N PHE A 152 8.65 -7.97 7.67
CA PHE A 152 7.88 -9.17 7.34
C PHE A 152 8.72 -10.44 7.18
N SER A 153 10.05 -10.36 7.11
CA SER A 153 10.92 -11.54 7.03
C SER A 153 10.86 -12.46 8.26
N ARG A 154 10.36 -11.94 9.39
CA ARG A 154 10.18 -12.70 10.64
C ARG A 154 8.80 -13.35 10.78
N VAL A 155 7.90 -13.12 9.81
CA VAL A 155 6.53 -13.67 9.83
C VAL A 155 6.50 -14.97 9.04
N ASP A 156 6.40 -16.07 9.75
CA ASP A 156 6.49 -17.43 9.19
C ASP A 156 5.18 -17.95 8.57
N CYS A 157 4.06 -17.27 8.83
CA CYS A 157 2.72 -17.69 8.41
C CYS A 157 2.23 -17.05 7.10
N ILE A 158 3.03 -16.20 6.46
CA ILE A 158 2.72 -15.56 5.17
C ILE A 158 3.86 -15.72 4.18
N SER A 159 3.54 -15.75 2.89
CA SER A 159 4.52 -15.77 1.81
C SER A 159 4.82 -14.35 1.35
N VAL A 160 6.06 -13.88 1.53
CA VAL A 160 6.49 -12.52 1.17
C VAL A 160 7.25 -12.52 -0.14
N ILE A 161 6.93 -11.58 -1.04
CA ILE A 161 7.65 -11.35 -2.30
C ILE A 161 8.09 -9.88 -2.35
N ALA A 162 9.39 -9.66 -2.55
CA ALA A 162 9.96 -8.32 -2.73
C ALA A 162 10.11 -7.96 -4.22
N PRO A 163 10.07 -6.64 -4.57
CA PRO A 163 10.28 -6.17 -5.93
C PRO A 163 11.73 -6.26 -6.39
#